data_c17aa7a89f47e1f1f4c93a2fdd3040a6
#
_entry.id   c17aa7a89f47e1f1f4c93a2fdd3040a6
#
_cell.length_a   1.000
_cell.length_b   1.000
_cell.length_c   1.000
_cell.angle_alpha   90.00
_cell.angle_beta   90.00
_cell.angle_gamma   90.00
#
_symmetry.space_group_name_H-M   'P 1'
#
loop_
_entity.id
_entity.type
_entity.pdbx_description
1 polymer ?
#
loop_
_entity_poly.entity_id
_entity_poly.type
_entity_poly.pdbx_seq_one_letter_code
_entity_poly.pdbx_strand_id
1 'polypeptide(L)'
;KKGVHNSFESPDSINAIDWRRKAEHADVFAYYKGLIQLRKKHPAFRMGDADLVRKHLEFLPVDGSNVVVYRLKENANGDAWGDIILVLNARKEPAKLTVPEGKYTVVCKDGFINEQGLGTLYGPEVVVPAQSALIMYK
;
A
#
# COMPACT_ATOMS: atom_id res chain seq x y z
N LYS A 1 8.91 25.70 3.77
CA LYS A 1 9.24 26.49 2.56
C LYS A 1 7.98 26.56 1.71
N LYS A 2 7.61 27.75 1.20
CA LYS A 2 6.57 27.85 0.17
C LYS A 2 7.04 27.05 -1.04
N GLY A 3 6.21 26.13 -1.55
CA GLY A 3 6.54 25.35 -2.73
C GLY A 3 6.75 26.28 -3.93
N VAL A 4 7.84 26.06 -4.65
CA VAL A 4 8.11 26.73 -5.94
C VAL A 4 7.48 25.84 -7.01
N HIS A 5 6.66 26.42 -7.89
CA HIS A 5 5.93 25.68 -8.93
C HIS A 5 6.89 24.93 -9.87
N ASN A 6 8.01 25.54 -10.22
CA ASN A 6 9.11 24.92 -10.98
C ASN A 6 10.43 25.38 -10.37
N SER A 7 11.20 24.44 -9.85
CA SER A 7 12.48 24.74 -9.19
C SER A 7 13.69 24.39 -10.05
N PHE A 8 13.51 24.08 -11.34
CA PHE A 8 14.57 23.58 -12.22
C PHE A 8 15.82 24.49 -12.22
N GLU A 9 15.64 25.81 -12.28
CA GLU A 9 16.73 26.79 -12.27
C GLU A 9 16.90 27.50 -10.91
N SER A 10 16.30 26.92 -9.85
CA SER A 10 16.40 27.53 -8.51
C SER A 10 17.73 27.20 -7.83
N PRO A 11 18.24 28.09 -6.98
CA PRO A 11 19.49 27.87 -6.27
C PRO A 11 19.39 26.74 -5.23
N ASP A 12 20.51 26.26 -4.75
CA ASP A 12 20.62 25.20 -3.74
C ASP A 12 19.86 25.50 -2.44
N SER A 13 19.70 26.77 -2.08
CA SER A 13 18.86 27.18 -0.96
C SER A 13 17.40 26.68 -1.05
N ILE A 14 16.93 26.38 -2.28
CA ILE A 14 15.62 25.80 -2.57
C ILE A 14 15.73 24.30 -2.85
N ASN A 15 16.72 23.90 -3.65
CA ASN A 15 16.81 22.53 -4.20
C ASN A 15 17.66 21.58 -3.36
N ALA A 16 18.57 22.06 -2.51
CA ALA A 16 19.39 21.20 -1.67
C ALA A 16 18.54 20.33 -0.72
N ILE A 17 18.85 19.06 -0.68
CA ILE A 17 18.23 18.09 0.23
C ILE A 17 18.84 18.28 1.62
N ASP A 18 18.01 18.60 2.60
CA ASP A 18 18.39 18.58 4.01
C ASP A 18 18.31 17.16 4.57
N TRP A 19 19.46 16.48 4.61
CA TRP A 19 19.56 15.10 5.06
C TRP A 19 19.18 14.87 6.54
N ARG A 20 19.16 15.93 7.37
CA ARG A 20 18.70 15.84 8.77
C ARG A 20 17.24 15.43 8.85
N ARG A 21 16.44 15.79 7.83
CA ARG A 21 15.02 15.39 7.73
C ARG A 21 14.81 13.90 7.68
N LYS A 22 15.80 13.12 7.24
CA LYS A 22 15.72 11.65 7.29
C LYS A 22 15.66 11.13 8.73
N ALA A 23 16.35 11.78 9.66
CA ALA A 23 16.29 11.43 11.08
C ALA A 23 15.02 11.99 11.73
N GLU A 24 14.64 13.23 11.40
CA GLU A 24 13.43 13.89 11.91
C GLU A 24 12.15 13.15 11.52
N HIS A 25 12.13 12.51 10.34
CA HIS A 25 11.01 11.75 9.79
C HIS A 25 11.40 10.29 9.53
N ALA A 26 12.02 9.67 10.54
CA ALA A 26 12.51 8.29 10.45
C ALA A 26 11.37 7.28 10.21
N ASP A 27 10.18 7.56 10.72
CA ASP A 27 8.94 6.81 10.49
C ASP A 27 8.55 6.77 9.00
N VAL A 28 8.55 7.92 8.32
CA VAL A 28 8.28 8.01 6.88
C VAL A 28 9.34 7.25 6.08
N PHE A 29 10.62 7.41 6.45
CA PHE A 29 11.69 6.67 5.79
C PHE A 29 11.54 5.16 5.96
N ALA A 30 11.21 4.70 7.17
CA ALA A 30 11.00 3.28 7.48
C ALA A 30 9.81 2.72 6.70
N TYR A 31 8.72 3.47 6.59
CA TYR A 31 7.53 3.09 5.83
C TYR A 31 7.84 2.89 4.34
N TYR A 32 8.49 3.87 3.69
CA TYR A 32 8.90 3.75 2.28
C TYR A 32 9.87 2.59 2.05
N LYS A 33 10.85 2.43 2.95
CA LYS A 33 11.78 1.30 2.90
C LYS A 33 11.04 -0.04 2.98
N GLY A 34 10.06 -0.15 3.88
CA GLY A 34 9.21 -1.34 4.04
C GLY A 34 8.41 -1.65 2.77
N LEU A 35 7.77 -0.64 2.16
CA LEU A 35 7.03 -0.80 0.90
C LEU A 35 7.93 -1.29 -0.24
N ILE A 36 9.14 -0.73 -0.35
CA ILE A 36 10.12 -1.16 -1.36
C ILE A 36 10.57 -2.61 -1.12
N GLN A 37 10.82 -2.98 0.13
CA GLN A 37 11.19 -4.35 0.48
C GLN A 37 10.06 -5.34 0.17
N LEU A 38 8.83 -5.01 0.54
CA LEU A 38 7.65 -5.81 0.24
C LEU A 38 7.51 -6.03 -1.28
N ARG A 39 7.59 -4.94 -2.07
CA ARG A 39 7.56 -5.01 -3.53
C ARG A 39 8.71 -5.86 -4.12
N LYS A 40 9.90 -5.82 -3.54
CA LYS A 40 11.06 -6.61 -4.00
C LYS A 40 10.91 -8.09 -3.70
N LYS A 41 10.34 -8.45 -2.56
CA LYS A 41 10.18 -9.83 -2.11
C LYS A 41 8.98 -10.53 -2.76
N HIS A 42 7.90 -9.79 -2.99
CA HIS A 42 6.65 -10.33 -3.50
C HIS A 42 6.47 -10.02 -4.99
N PRO A 43 6.68 -11.01 -5.88
CA PRO A 43 6.55 -10.82 -7.32
C PRO A 43 5.14 -10.44 -7.77
N ALA A 44 4.11 -10.73 -6.99
CA ALA A 44 2.74 -10.28 -7.23
C ALA A 44 2.64 -8.76 -7.47
N PHE A 45 3.45 -7.95 -6.76
CA PHE A 45 3.47 -6.49 -6.92
C PHE A 45 4.27 -6.01 -8.15
N ARG A 46 4.80 -6.92 -8.97
CA ARG A 46 5.71 -6.61 -10.08
C ARG A 46 5.38 -7.40 -11.34
N MET A 47 4.10 -7.65 -11.61
CA MET A 47 3.68 -8.28 -12.84
C MET A 47 4.09 -7.41 -14.03
N GLY A 48 4.98 -7.91 -14.88
CA GLY A 48 5.51 -7.20 -16.05
C GLY A 48 4.81 -7.54 -17.36
N ASP A 49 3.83 -8.45 -17.30
CA ASP A 49 3.08 -8.93 -18.45
C ASP A 49 1.60 -8.55 -18.33
N ALA A 50 1.01 -8.07 -19.43
CA ALA A 50 -0.37 -7.60 -19.45
C ALA A 50 -1.38 -8.73 -19.22
N ASP A 51 -1.08 -9.94 -19.66
CA ASP A 51 -1.98 -11.09 -19.47
C ASP A 51 -1.95 -11.58 -18.03
N LEU A 52 -0.80 -11.54 -17.36
CA LEU A 52 -0.71 -11.78 -15.93
C LEU A 52 -1.54 -10.75 -15.14
N VAL A 53 -1.46 -9.47 -15.50
CA VAL A 53 -2.27 -8.43 -14.86
C VAL A 53 -3.75 -8.69 -15.06
N ARG A 54 -4.20 -8.97 -16.30
CA ARG A 54 -5.62 -9.27 -16.60
C ARG A 54 -6.13 -10.49 -15.84
N LYS A 55 -5.28 -11.50 -15.66
CA LYS A 55 -5.63 -12.75 -14.98
C LYS A 55 -5.73 -12.58 -13.47
N HIS A 56 -4.77 -11.90 -12.87
CA HIS A 56 -4.57 -11.93 -11.43
C HIS A 56 -5.01 -10.67 -10.68
N LEU A 57 -5.14 -9.52 -11.36
CA LEU A 57 -5.60 -8.28 -10.72
C LEU A 57 -7.11 -8.12 -10.88
N GLU A 58 -7.79 -7.92 -9.77
CA GLU A 58 -9.23 -7.71 -9.68
C GLU A 58 -9.53 -6.50 -8.80
N PHE A 59 -10.23 -5.49 -9.35
CA PHE A 59 -10.75 -4.41 -8.53
C PHE A 59 -12.00 -4.85 -7.81
N LEU A 60 -12.04 -4.67 -6.51
CA LEU A 60 -13.21 -4.99 -5.69
C LEU A 60 -14.12 -3.76 -5.61
N PRO A 61 -15.46 -3.96 -5.61
CA PRO A 61 -16.41 -2.86 -5.51
C PRO A 61 -16.28 -2.16 -4.16
N VAL A 62 -16.43 -0.85 -4.17
CA VAL A 62 -16.46 -0.01 -2.97
C VAL A 62 -17.43 1.15 -3.19
N ASP A 63 -18.22 1.46 -2.18
CA ASP A 63 -19.18 2.56 -2.24
C ASP A 63 -18.47 3.91 -2.11
N GLY A 64 -18.88 4.85 -2.97
CA GLY A 64 -18.40 6.22 -2.98
C GLY A 64 -17.01 6.38 -3.62
N SER A 65 -16.41 7.56 -3.44
CA SER A 65 -15.15 7.98 -4.07
C SER A 65 -13.96 7.90 -3.11
N ASN A 66 -12.75 8.11 -3.66
CA ASN A 66 -11.50 8.24 -2.91
C ASN A 66 -11.09 6.99 -2.09
N VAL A 67 -11.55 5.82 -2.50
CA VAL A 67 -11.05 4.53 -2.01
C VAL A 67 -10.77 3.64 -3.21
N VAL A 68 -9.62 2.97 -3.17
CA VAL A 68 -9.27 1.95 -4.17
C VAL A 68 -9.05 0.64 -3.43
N VAL A 69 -9.71 -0.41 -3.91
CA VAL A 69 -9.56 -1.76 -3.39
C VAL A 69 -9.25 -2.70 -4.54
N TYR A 70 -8.18 -3.44 -4.44
CA TYR A 70 -7.90 -4.48 -5.41
C TYR A 70 -7.32 -5.73 -4.75
N ARG A 71 -7.50 -6.84 -5.44
CA ARG A 71 -7.02 -8.16 -5.09
C ARG A 71 -6.01 -8.61 -6.13
N LEU A 72 -4.90 -9.18 -5.66
CA LEU A 72 -3.99 -9.97 -6.46
C LEU A 72 -4.24 -11.43 -6.08
N LYS A 73 -4.85 -12.21 -6.97
CA LYS A 73 -5.39 -13.54 -6.68
C LYS A 73 -4.55 -14.67 -7.27
N GLU A 74 -4.73 -15.88 -6.72
CA GLU A 74 -4.20 -17.11 -7.28
C GLU A 74 -2.67 -17.10 -7.42
N ASN A 75 -1.95 -16.78 -6.33
CA ASN A 75 -0.48 -16.73 -6.31
C ASN A 75 0.08 -15.90 -7.47
N ALA A 76 -0.44 -14.68 -7.65
CA ALA A 76 -0.09 -13.79 -8.76
C ALA A 76 1.41 -13.76 -9.04
N ASN A 77 1.80 -13.97 -10.29
CA ASN A 77 3.19 -13.98 -10.74
C ASN A 77 4.09 -14.98 -9.97
N GLY A 78 3.51 -16.09 -9.46
CA GLY A 78 4.23 -17.11 -8.69
C GLY A 78 4.57 -16.71 -7.25
N ASP A 79 3.85 -15.74 -6.68
CA ASP A 79 4.03 -15.32 -5.30
C ASP A 79 3.65 -16.44 -4.32
N ALA A 80 4.33 -16.45 -3.15
CA ALA A 80 4.01 -17.37 -2.07
C ALA A 80 2.66 -17.05 -1.41
N TRP A 81 2.21 -15.81 -1.46
CA TRP A 81 0.91 -15.39 -0.95
C TRP A 81 -0.19 -15.71 -1.97
N GLY A 82 -1.21 -16.44 -1.50
CA GLY A 82 -2.30 -16.90 -2.37
C GLY A 82 -3.15 -15.77 -2.91
N ASP A 83 -3.71 -15.01 -2.01
CA ASP A 83 -4.49 -13.80 -2.28
C ASP A 83 -3.96 -12.63 -1.48
N ILE A 84 -3.75 -11.51 -2.14
CA ILE A 84 -3.33 -10.25 -1.50
C ILE A 84 -4.44 -9.22 -1.71
N ILE A 85 -4.95 -8.64 -0.63
CA ILE A 85 -5.90 -7.53 -0.68
C ILE A 85 -5.16 -6.24 -0.35
N LEU A 86 -5.35 -5.25 -1.19
CA LEU A 86 -4.77 -3.92 -1.06
C LEU A 86 -5.90 -2.89 -1.02
N VAL A 87 -5.87 -2.05 0.01
CA VAL A 87 -6.83 -0.94 0.18
C VAL A 87 -6.08 0.36 0.33
N LEU A 88 -6.47 1.36 -0.44
CA LEU A 88 -5.98 2.73 -0.34
C LEU A 88 -7.18 3.61 0.01
N ASN A 89 -7.26 4.09 1.24
CA ASN A 89 -8.30 4.99 1.69
C ASN A 89 -7.78 6.43 1.75
N ALA A 90 -8.16 7.26 0.79
CA ALA A 90 -7.82 8.68 0.77
C ALA A 90 -8.90 9.57 1.41
N ARG A 91 -9.96 9.00 1.99
CA ARG A 91 -11.00 9.74 2.70
C ARG A 91 -10.49 10.30 4.04
N LYS A 92 -11.14 11.31 4.54
CA LYS A 92 -10.91 11.85 5.89
C LYS A 92 -11.62 11.06 7.00
N GLU A 93 -12.43 10.08 6.64
CA GLU A 93 -13.16 9.15 7.50
C GLU A 93 -12.73 7.68 7.22
N PRO A 94 -12.93 6.77 8.17
CA PRO A 94 -12.73 5.35 7.94
C PRO A 94 -13.61 4.81 6.81
N ALA A 95 -13.08 3.88 6.02
CA ALA A 95 -13.83 3.18 4.98
C ALA A 95 -14.20 1.77 5.46
N LYS A 96 -15.51 1.43 5.38
CA LYS A 96 -16.00 0.05 5.54
C LYS A 96 -16.04 -0.60 4.18
N LEU A 97 -15.55 -1.82 4.09
CA LEU A 97 -15.37 -2.56 2.84
C LEU A 97 -15.81 -3.99 3.02
N THR A 98 -16.25 -4.59 1.90
CA THR A 98 -16.44 -6.03 1.81
C THR A 98 -15.30 -6.64 1.00
N VAL A 99 -14.65 -7.64 1.58
CA VAL A 99 -13.59 -8.43 0.94
C VAL A 99 -14.00 -9.91 0.93
N PRO A 100 -13.37 -10.76 0.13
CA PRO A 100 -13.66 -12.20 0.18
C PRO A 100 -13.48 -12.76 1.60
N GLU A 101 -14.34 -13.71 1.96
CA GLU A 101 -14.24 -14.39 3.25
C GLU A 101 -12.88 -15.06 3.44
N GLY A 102 -12.43 -15.07 4.68
CA GLY A 102 -11.18 -15.73 5.06
C GLY A 102 -10.46 -15.07 6.22
N LYS A 103 -9.43 -15.74 6.66
CA LYS A 103 -8.47 -15.25 7.65
C LYS A 103 -7.29 -14.64 6.90
N TYR A 104 -6.99 -13.40 7.18
CA TYR A 104 -5.90 -12.65 6.54
C TYR A 104 -4.83 -12.26 7.55
N THR A 105 -3.57 -12.39 7.15
CA THR A 105 -2.43 -11.79 7.84
C THR A 105 -2.24 -10.35 7.35
N VAL A 106 -2.26 -9.39 8.26
CA VAL A 106 -2.06 -7.96 7.95
C VAL A 106 -0.56 -7.67 7.93
N VAL A 107 -0.05 -7.05 6.87
CA VAL A 107 1.38 -6.71 6.71
C VAL A 107 1.63 -5.21 6.56
N CYS A 108 0.60 -4.44 6.23
CA CYS A 108 0.66 -2.98 6.21
C CYS A 108 -0.60 -2.42 6.83
N LYS A 109 -0.46 -1.58 7.85
CA LYS A 109 -1.56 -0.90 8.53
C LYS A 109 -1.03 0.29 9.35
N ASP A 110 -1.77 1.39 9.38
CA ASP A 110 -1.50 2.56 10.25
C ASP A 110 -0.06 3.10 10.13
N GLY A 111 0.51 3.11 8.92
CA GLY A 111 1.89 3.56 8.68
C GLY A 111 2.98 2.56 9.04
N PHE A 112 2.61 1.35 9.49
CA PHE A 112 3.55 0.28 9.80
C PHE A 112 3.55 -0.81 8.74
N ILE A 113 4.72 -1.40 8.54
CA ILE A 113 4.90 -2.56 7.66
C ILE A 113 5.70 -3.64 8.39
N ASN A 114 5.17 -4.86 8.37
CA ASN A 114 5.86 -6.05 8.86
C ASN A 114 5.42 -7.26 8.03
N GLU A 115 6.34 -7.81 7.26
CA GLU A 115 6.09 -8.99 6.40
C GLU A 115 5.68 -10.23 7.19
N GLN A 116 6.17 -10.38 8.44
CA GLN A 116 5.80 -11.47 9.35
C GLN A 116 4.40 -11.30 9.95
N GLY A 117 3.78 -10.13 9.75
CA GLY A 117 2.45 -9.79 10.20
C GLY A 117 2.41 -8.73 11.30
N LEU A 118 1.38 -7.90 11.23
CA LEU A 118 0.98 -6.90 12.23
C LEU A 118 -0.25 -7.37 13.01
N GLY A 119 -0.81 -8.52 12.65
CA GLY A 119 -2.01 -9.07 13.24
C GLY A 119 -2.87 -9.79 12.21
N THR A 120 -4.08 -10.15 12.61
CA THR A 120 -5.03 -10.90 11.79
C THR A 120 -6.33 -10.12 11.62
N LEU A 121 -6.90 -10.15 10.42
CA LEU A 121 -8.27 -9.71 10.13
C LEU A 121 -9.07 -10.87 9.54
N TYR A 122 -10.38 -10.81 9.73
CA TYR A 122 -11.33 -11.78 9.18
C TYR A 122 -12.31 -11.05 8.26
N GLY A 123 -12.42 -11.53 7.02
CA GLY A 123 -13.50 -11.10 6.13
C GLY A 123 -14.87 -11.65 6.58
N PRO A 124 -15.98 -11.17 5.99
CA PRO A 124 -15.97 -10.30 4.81
C PRO A 124 -15.86 -8.80 5.13
N GLU A 125 -16.18 -8.33 6.35
CA GLU A 125 -16.19 -6.91 6.67
C GLU A 125 -14.82 -6.45 7.20
N VAL A 126 -14.28 -5.37 6.61
CA VAL A 126 -13.02 -4.77 7.00
C VAL A 126 -13.18 -3.26 7.12
N VAL A 127 -12.56 -2.67 8.13
CA VAL A 127 -12.52 -1.22 8.33
C VAL A 127 -11.09 -0.73 8.17
N VAL A 128 -10.90 0.25 7.27
CA VAL A 128 -9.61 0.88 7.01
C VAL A 128 -9.64 2.32 7.48
N PRO A 129 -8.73 2.75 8.36
CA PRO A 129 -8.71 4.12 8.88
C PRO A 129 -8.64 5.19 7.80
N ALA A 130 -8.97 6.43 8.18
CA ALA A 130 -8.83 7.59 7.31
C ALA A 130 -7.39 7.77 6.81
N GLN A 131 -7.22 8.20 5.58
CA GLN A 131 -5.93 8.55 4.97
C GLN A 131 -4.86 7.48 5.19
N SER A 132 -5.21 6.21 5.00
CA SER A 132 -4.34 5.08 5.28
C SER A 132 -4.39 4.00 4.20
N ALA A 133 -3.42 3.09 4.25
CA ALA A 133 -3.39 1.89 3.44
C ALA A 133 -3.48 0.64 4.31
N LEU A 134 -4.08 -0.41 3.77
CA LEU A 134 -4.09 -1.75 4.34
C LEU A 134 -3.57 -2.73 3.28
N ILE A 135 -2.62 -3.58 3.66
CA ILE A 135 -2.21 -4.73 2.86
C ILE A 135 -2.34 -5.97 3.75
N MET A 136 -3.05 -6.97 3.25
CA MET A 136 -3.24 -8.24 3.93
C MET A 136 -3.26 -9.38 2.92
N TYR A 137 -2.92 -10.60 3.38
CA TYR A 137 -2.86 -11.78 2.52
C TYR A 137 -3.38 -13.04 3.21
N LYS A 138 -3.69 -14.05 2.41
CA LYS A 138 -3.99 -15.43 2.82
C LYS A 138 -3.37 -16.43 1.86
#